data_d022acca875379c98a10e0739fc75659
#
_entry.id   d022acca875379c98a10e0739fc75659
#
_cell.length_a   1.000
_cell.length_b   1.000
_cell.length_c   1.000
_cell.angle_alpha   90.00
_cell.angle_beta   90.00
_cell.angle_gamma   90.00
#
_symmetry.space_group_name_H-M   'P 1'
#
loop_
_entity.id
_entity.type
_entity.pdbx_description
1 polymer ?
#
loop_
_entity_poly.entity_id
_entity_poly.type
_entity_poly.pdbx_seq_one_letter_code
_entity_poly.pdbx_strand_id
1 'polypeptide(L)'
;MRKTRFKETQIVKILKEVEAGRMVKDVCREYGISDATYYNWKSKYGGMEASDIKRLKELEEENRKLKQMFADLSLENVALKDIIEKKL
;
A
#
# COMPACT_ATOMS: atom_id res chain seq x y z
N MET A 1 -13.86 3.36 10.54
CA MET A 1 -12.41 3.28 10.54
C MET A 1 -11.77 4.60 10.15
N ARG A 2 -10.73 4.99 10.86
CA ARG A 2 -10.10 6.27 10.62
C ARG A 2 -9.14 6.21 9.43
N LYS A 3 -9.29 7.15 8.50
CA LYS A 3 -8.36 7.26 7.39
C LYS A 3 -7.11 8.02 7.84
N THR A 4 -5.98 7.67 7.23
CA THR A 4 -4.74 8.39 7.44
C THR A 4 -4.89 9.81 6.91
N ARG A 5 -4.48 10.80 7.71
CA ARG A 5 -4.52 12.20 7.31
C ARG A 5 -3.47 12.55 6.26
N PHE A 6 -2.50 11.68 6.09
CA PHE A 6 -1.35 11.95 5.24
C PHE A 6 -1.32 11.02 4.04
N LYS A 7 -1.00 11.59 2.90
CA LYS A 7 -0.74 10.79 1.70
C LYS A 7 0.65 10.18 1.79
N GLU A 8 0.88 9.10 1.06
CA GLU A 8 2.18 8.42 1.11
C GLU A 8 3.34 9.34 0.75
N THR A 9 3.14 10.24 -0.22
CA THR A 9 4.19 11.21 -0.56
C THR A 9 4.52 12.15 0.58
N GLN A 10 3.50 12.52 1.37
CA GLN A 10 3.71 13.36 2.55
C GLN A 10 4.45 12.58 3.63
N ILE A 11 4.11 11.29 3.79
CA ILE A 11 4.78 10.42 4.76
C ILE A 11 6.28 10.33 4.44
N VAL A 12 6.61 10.10 3.18
CA VAL A 12 8.01 10.03 2.75
C VAL A 12 8.72 11.35 3.04
N LYS A 13 8.05 12.48 2.79
CA LYS A 13 8.62 13.80 3.08
C LYS A 13 8.92 13.96 4.56
N ILE A 14 7.99 13.54 5.43
CA ILE A 14 8.17 13.62 6.87
C ILE A 14 9.35 12.76 7.32
N LEU A 15 9.47 11.56 6.79
CA LEU A 15 10.59 10.68 7.11
C LEU A 15 11.92 11.30 6.70
N LYS A 16 11.94 11.98 5.56
CA LYS A 16 13.17 12.65 5.09
C LYS A 16 13.60 13.79 5.98
N GLU A 17 12.68 14.47 6.65
CA GLU A 17 13.02 15.52 7.59
C GLU A 17 13.86 14.99 8.74
N VAL A 18 13.53 13.79 9.23
CA VAL A 18 14.32 13.15 10.29
C VAL A 18 15.69 12.74 9.74
N GLU A 19 15.73 12.19 8.55
CA GLU A 19 17.01 11.81 7.92
C GLU A 19 17.91 13.03 7.71
N ALA A 20 17.31 14.19 7.48
CA ALA A 20 18.05 15.44 7.29
C ALA A 20 18.57 16.04 8.61
N GLY A 21 18.24 15.42 9.75
CA GLY A 21 18.79 15.83 11.03
C GLY A 21 17.78 16.30 12.06
N ARG A 22 16.49 16.38 11.74
CA ARG A 22 15.50 16.77 12.72
C ARG A 22 15.25 15.62 13.71
N MET A 23 14.92 15.99 14.94
CA MET A 23 14.64 14.99 15.96
C MET A 23 13.25 14.40 15.75
N VAL A 24 13.12 13.09 15.98
CA VAL A 24 11.85 12.37 15.84
C VAL A 24 10.75 13.05 16.66
N LYS A 25 11.03 13.40 17.90
CA LYS A 25 10.04 14.02 18.78
C LYS A 25 9.49 15.33 18.21
N ASP A 26 10.37 16.15 17.65
CA ASP A 26 9.97 17.44 17.09
C ASP A 26 9.09 17.25 15.86
N VAL A 27 9.47 16.35 15.00
CA VAL A 27 8.71 16.06 13.78
C VAL A 27 7.33 15.49 14.15
N CYS A 28 7.29 14.56 15.08
CA CYS A 28 6.02 13.98 15.52
C CYS A 28 5.10 15.03 16.11
N ARG A 29 5.65 15.95 16.91
CA ARG A 29 4.89 17.03 17.52
C ARG A 29 4.32 17.97 16.45
N GLU A 30 5.17 18.33 15.49
CA GLU A 30 4.75 19.26 14.44
C GLU A 30 3.61 18.70 13.60
N TYR A 31 3.68 17.42 13.25
CA TYR A 31 2.68 16.80 12.39
C TYR A 31 1.54 16.12 13.15
N GLY A 32 1.60 16.14 14.47
CA GLY A 32 0.53 15.57 15.29
C GLY A 32 0.43 14.06 15.20
N ILE A 33 1.55 13.38 15.13
CA ILE A 33 1.60 11.92 15.09
C ILE A 33 2.34 11.37 16.30
N SER A 34 2.07 10.11 16.62
CA SER A 34 2.78 9.44 17.71
C SER A 34 4.11 8.87 17.22
N ASP A 35 5.00 8.59 18.18
CA ASP A 35 6.26 7.94 17.85
C ASP A 35 6.02 6.58 17.20
N ALA A 36 5.02 5.84 17.68
CA ALA A 36 4.66 4.55 17.10
C ALA A 36 4.28 4.69 15.62
N THR A 37 3.49 5.71 15.29
CA THR A 37 3.12 5.97 13.90
C THR A 37 4.35 6.28 13.06
N TYR A 38 5.26 7.10 13.59
CA TYR A 38 6.48 7.42 12.88
C TYR A 38 7.29 6.16 12.55
N TYR A 39 7.47 5.28 13.54
CA TYR A 39 8.27 4.08 13.33
C TYR A 39 7.58 3.06 12.42
N ASN A 40 6.25 3.00 12.45
CA ASN A 40 5.51 2.19 11.49
C ASN A 40 5.72 2.69 10.07
N TRP A 41 5.69 4.02 9.89
CA TRP A 41 5.95 4.62 8.58
C TRP A 41 7.38 4.35 8.12
N LYS A 42 8.33 4.47 9.04
CA LYS A 42 9.73 4.22 8.70
C LYS A 42 9.94 2.77 8.25
N SER A 43 9.27 1.84 8.91
CA SER A 43 9.36 0.44 8.54
C SER A 43 8.78 0.19 7.14
N LYS A 44 7.68 0.85 6.81
CA LYS A 44 7.00 0.63 5.54
C LYS A 44 7.60 1.43 4.39
N TYR A 45 7.96 2.67 4.64
CA TYR A 45 8.37 3.61 3.59
C TYR A 45 9.80 4.11 3.68
N GLY A 46 10.55 3.70 4.68
CA GLY A 46 11.92 4.18 4.86
C GLY A 46 12.77 3.90 3.63
N GLY A 47 13.51 4.91 3.20
CA GLY A 47 14.36 4.79 2.03
C GLY A 47 13.66 4.98 0.69
N MET A 48 12.35 5.20 0.69
CA MET A 48 11.60 5.40 -0.55
C MET A 48 11.60 6.86 -0.99
N GLU A 49 11.55 7.06 -2.29
CA GLU A 49 11.32 8.36 -2.90
C GLU A 49 9.87 8.47 -3.33
N ALA A 50 9.43 9.69 -3.69
CA ALA A 50 8.05 9.88 -4.15
C ALA A 50 7.73 9.04 -5.39
N SER A 51 8.71 8.88 -6.28
CA SER A 51 8.54 8.03 -7.48
C SER A 51 8.35 6.57 -7.11
N ASP A 52 9.02 6.12 -6.04
CA ASP A 52 8.89 4.74 -5.57
C ASP A 52 7.48 4.48 -5.04
N ILE A 53 6.91 5.47 -4.34
CA ILE A 53 5.55 5.35 -3.82
C ILE A 53 4.56 5.24 -4.95
N LYS A 54 4.74 6.05 -6.00
CA LYS A 54 3.87 5.97 -7.18
C LYS A 54 3.96 4.60 -7.82
N ARG A 55 5.17 4.09 -7.98
CA ARG A 55 5.40 2.77 -8.57
C ARG A 55 4.78 1.67 -7.71
N LEU A 56 4.93 1.77 -6.40
CA LEU A 56 4.35 0.81 -5.48
C LEU A 56 2.82 0.76 -5.64
N LYS A 57 2.19 1.93 -5.71
CA LYS A 57 0.74 2.01 -5.88
C LYS A 57 0.29 1.40 -7.21
N GLU A 58 1.03 1.67 -8.27
CA GLU A 58 0.74 1.09 -9.58
C GLU A 58 0.82 -0.43 -9.54
N LEU A 59 1.86 -0.95 -8.88
CA LEU A 59 2.04 -2.40 -8.76
C LEU A 59 0.96 -3.04 -7.90
N GLU A 60 0.54 -2.38 -6.83
CA GLU A 60 -0.54 -2.89 -5.99
C GLU A 60 -1.86 -2.94 -6.76
N GLU A 61 -2.15 -1.92 -7.56
CA GLU A 61 -3.36 -1.89 -8.37
C GLU A 61 -3.32 -2.95 -9.45
N GLU A 62 -2.20 -3.11 -10.12
CA GLU A 62 -2.01 -4.13 -11.13
C GLU A 62 -2.18 -5.52 -10.53
N ASN A 63 -1.59 -5.76 -9.37
CA ASN A 63 -1.70 -7.04 -8.68
C ASN A 63 -3.14 -7.34 -8.29
N ARG A 64 -3.88 -6.34 -7.83
CA ARG A 64 -5.28 -6.49 -7.48
C ARG A 64 -6.12 -6.86 -8.70
N LYS A 65 -5.87 -6.21 -9.83
CA LYS A 65 -6.57 -6.51 -11.07
C LYS A 65 -6.27 -7.92 -11.56
N LEU A 66 -5.00 -8.31 -11.50
CA LEU A 66 -4.61 -9.66 -11.93
C LEU A 66 -5.28 -10.73 -11.07
N LYS A 67 -5.35 -10.50 -9.77
CA LYS A 67 -6.01 -11.43 -8.86
C LYS A 67 -7.50 -11.53 -9.18
N GLN A 68 -8.14 -10.42 -9.48
CA GLN A 68 -9.55 -10.40 -9.83
C GLN A 68 -9.80 -11.17 -11.13
N MET A 69 -8.98 -10.92 -12.14
CA MET A 69 -9.08 -11.63 -13.41
C MET A 69 -8.86 -13.13 -13.24
N PHE A 70 -7.91 -13.51 -12.41
CA PHE A 70 -7.65 -14.91 -12.13
C PHE A 70 -8.86 -15.58 -11.45
N ALA A 71 -9.45 -14.88 -10.48
CA ALA A 71 -10.62 -15.41 -9.77
C ALA A 71 -11.80 -15.58 -10.73
N ASP A 72 -12.05 -14.60 -11.58
CA ASP A 72 -13.15 -14.66 -12.54
C ASP A 72 -12.94 -15.82 -13.52
N LEU A 73 -11.73 -15.97 -14.03
CA LEU A 73 -11.42 -17.04 -14.97
C LEU A 73 -11.56 -18.40 -14.31
N SER A 74 -11.13 -18.54 -13.07
CA SER A 74 -11.24 -19.79 -12.34
C SER A 74 -12.70 -20.18 -12.13
N LEU A 75 -13.55 -19.22 -11.80
CA LEU A 75 -14.98 -19.47 -11.64
C LEU A 75 -15.63 -19.89 -12.95
N GLU A 76 -15.26 -19.25 -14.05
CA GLU A 76 -15.77 -19.63 -15.37
C GLU A 76 -15.35 -21.03 -15.72
N ASN A 77 -14.11 -21.41 -15.45
CA ASN A 77 -13.64 -22.77 -15.72
C ASN A 77 -14.41 -23.81 -14.94
N VAL A 78 -14.67 -23.56 -13.67
CA VAL A 78 -15.45 -24.48 -12.84
C VAL A 78 -16.88 -24.63 -13.38
N ALA A 79 -17.49 -23.50 -13.72
CA ALA A 79 -18.87 -23.52 -14.26
C ALA A 79 -18.94 -24.29 -15.59
N LEU A 80 -17.96 -24.07 -16.47
CA LEU A 80 -17.92 -24.78 -17.74
C LEU A 80 -17.74 -26.29 -17.56
N LYS A 81 -16.87 -26.67 -16.63
CA LYS A 81 -16.66 -28.10 -16.34
C LYS A 81 -17.92 -28.72 -15.80
N ASP A 82 -18.66 -28.05 -14.92
CA ASP A 82 -19.89 -28.55 -14.37
C ASP A 82 -20.92 -28.76 -15.47
N ILE A 83 -21.03 -27.82 -16.41
CA ILE A 83 -21.95 -27.94 -17.53
C ILE A 83 -21.61 -29.15 -18.40
N ILE A 84 -20.34 -29.30 -18.72
CA ILE A 84 -19.88 -30.42 -19.54
C ILE A 84 -20.15 -31.75 -18.86
N GLU A 85 -19.80 -31.85 -17.58
CA GLU A 85 -19.99 -33.10 -16.83
C GLU A 85 -21.47 -33.47 -16.72
N LYS A 86 -22.32 -32.48 -16.51
CA LYS A 86 -23.76 -32.76 -16.38
C LYS A 86 -24.43 -33.12 -17.69
N LYS A 87 -23.89 -32.65 -18.79
CA LYS A 87 -24.45 -32.95 -20.11
C LYS A 87 -23.99 -34.29 -20.66
N LEU A 88 -22.90 -34.76 -20.14
CA LEU A 88 -22.39 -36.07 -20.54
C LEU A 88 -22.96 -37.17 -19.65
#